data_77f1ef8b812250445b49244f5d822485
#
_entry.id   77f1ef8b812250445b49244f5d822485
#
_cell.length_a   1.000
_cell.length_b   1.000
_cell.length_c   1.000
_cell.angle_alpha   90.00
_cell.angle_beta   90.00
_cell.angle_gamma   90.00
#
_symmetry.space_group_name_H-M   'P 1'
#
loop_
_entity.id
_entity.type
_entity.pdbx_description
1 polymer ?
#
loop_
_entity_poly.entity_id
_entity_poly.type
_entity_poly.pdbx_seq_one_letter_code
_entity_poly.pdbx_strand_id
1 'polypeptide(L)'
;MEKLLQGLRAAAEPTRLRIIALCGHAELSVTELVMILGQTQPRVSRHLKLLVEGGLLQRNKEGNRAYYRLSTEAEGADLARMLNDLMPGEDEVHALDLSRLSSVKADRVRYAESFLDPYSQEIIELRGMWPSDEVIDKCILELLKDRSIQNLLDLGTGAGRILRTIAPFVVKGTGIDNSLEMLSIARARLDQDGIKNCQVRVGDMYRLPFKKNSFDLITINSLLRYAEEPKKVIAEAARVLEQKGALLIVDLAAHDLSELRDEYGHSWLGFSEAEILEMLSEENLTVARVEHIGGQKLNVCIWLASGS
;
A
#
# COMPACT_ATOMS: atom_id res chain seq x y z
N MET A 1 -3.10 31.95 -5.28
CA MET A 1 -2.46 32.86 -4.31
C MET A 1 -2.94 32.59 -2.87
N GLU A 2 -4.24 32.56 -2.60
CA GLU A 2 -4.77 32.37 -1.23
C GLU A 2 -4.35 31.05 -0.60
N LYS A 3 -4.47 29.91 -1.29
CA LYS A 3 -4.02 28.59 -0.82
C LYS A 3 -2.52 28.52 -0.56
N LEU A 4 -1.69 29.15 -1.41
CA LEU A 4 -0.26 29.25 -1.18
C LEU A 4 0.05 30.00 0.13
N LEU A 5 -0.59 31.15 0.35
CA LEU A 5 -0.44 31.91 1.58
C LEU A 5 -0.93 31.16 2.80
N GLN A 6 -1.99 30.37 2.68
CA GLN A 6 -2.49 29.51 3.73
C GLN A 6 -1.46 28.43 4.12
N GLY A 7 -0.87 27.75 3.13
CA GLY A 7 0.19 26.77 3.34
C GLY A 7 1.43 27.39 4.01
N LEU A 8 1.91 28.53 3.52
CA LEU A 8 3.04 29.24 4.11
C LEU A 8 2.77 29.66 5.56
N ARG A 9 1.58 30.20 5.87
CA ARG A 9 1.19 30.52 7.24
C ARG A 9 1.10 29.26 8.11
N ALA A 10 0.61 28.14 7.55
CA ALA A 10 0.57 26.88 8.24
C ALA A 10 1.96 26.32 8.54
N ALA A 11 2.98 26.57 7.71
CA ALA A 11 4.36 26.14 7.95
C ALA A 11 5.14 27.04 8.89
N ALA A 12 4.81 28.34 8.99
CA ALA A 12 5.59 29.38 9.66
C ALA A 12 5.65 29.23 11.20
N GLU A 13 6.21 28.10 11.68
CA GLU A 13 6.51 27.85 13.11
C GLU A 13 7.51 26.67 13.19
N PRO A 14 8.52 26.71 14.07
CA PRO A 14 9.61 25.73 14.10
C PRO A 14 9.14 24.28 14.24
N THR A 15 8.20 23.97 15.13
CA THR A 15 7.69 22.60 15.31
C THR A 15 6.97 22.09 14.05
N ARG A 16 6.27 22.96 13.34
CA ARG A 16 5.56 22.57 12.12
C ARG A 16 6.51 22.27 10.97
N LEU A 17 7.60 23.00 10.85
CA LEU A 17 8.67 22.69 9.89
C LEU A 17 9.32 21.33 10.20
N ARG A 18 9.61 21.05 11.48
CA ARG A 18 10.11 19.74 11.92
C ARG A 18 9.14 18.60 11.57
N ILE A 19 7.83 18.82 11.77
CA ILE A 19 6.80 17.81 11.39
C ILE A 19 6.78 17.59 9.89
N ILE A 20 6.87 18.65 9.07
CA ILE A 20 6.95 18.54 7.60
C ILE A 20 8.17 17.70 7.21
N ALA A 21 9.34 17.99 7.75
CA ALA A 21 10.57 17.26 7.48
C ALA A 21 10.44 15.78 7.85
N LEU A 22 9.93 15.47 9.06
CA LEU A 22 9.71 14.10 9.51
C LEU A 22 8.74 13.34 8.62
N CYS A 23 7.62 13.97 8.24
CA CYS A 23 6.62 13.39 7.33
C CYS A 23 7.12 13.27 5.89
N GLY A 24 8.21 13.93 5.52
CA GLY A 24 8.94 13.75 4.26
C GLY A 24 9.77 12.46 4.22
N HIS A 25 10.11 11.93 5.39
CA HIS A 25 10.91 10.71 5.51
C HIS A 25 10.09 9.44 5.75
N ALA A 26 8.89 9.56 6.35
CA ALA A 26 8.01 8.43 6.64
C ALA A 26 6.57 8.88 6.91
N GLU A 27 5.61 7.97 6.75
CA GLU A 27 4.26 8.14 7.27
C GLU A 27 4.28 7.88 8.78
N LEU A 28 3.86 8.87 9.61
CA LEU A 28 4.00 8.84 11.06
C LEU A 28 2.67 9.01 11.78
N SER A 29 2.48 8.25 12.85
CA SER A 29 1.34 8.42 13.75
C SER A 29 1.57 9.59 14.72
N VAL A 30 0.47 10.07 15.36
CA VAL A 30 0.56 11.09 16.40
C VAL A 30 1.49 10.66 17.54
N THR A 31 1.39 9.40 17.97
CA THR A 31 2.21 8.86 19.05
C THR A 31 3.70 8.88 18.72
N GLU A 32 4.06 8.49 17.50
CA GLU A 32 5.45 8.52 17.05
C GLU A 32 5.99 9.94 16.94
N LEU A 33 5.18 10.86 16.40
CA LEU A 33 5.56 12.28 16.36
C LEU A 33 5.74 12.88 17.78
N VAL A 34 4.91 12.49 18.73
CA VAL A 34 5.07 12.89 20.15
C VAL A 34 6.41 12.40 20.70
N MET A 35 6.77 11.13 20.44
CA MET A 35 8.05 10.57 20.88
C MET A 35 9.25 11.26 20.22
N ILE A 36 9.21 11.47 18.91
CA ILE A 36 10.31 12.09 18.17
C ILE A 36 10.51 13.54 18.60
N LEU A 37 9.43 14.33 18.65
CA LEU A 37 9.49 15.77 18.95
C LEU A 37 9.73 16.06 20.44
N GLY A 38 9.46 15.09 21.33
CA GLY A 38 9.53 15.29 22.78
C GLY A 38 8.48 16.29 23.28
N GLN A 39 7.30 16.35 22.63
CA GLN A 39 6.23 17.28 22.96
C GLN A 39 4.95 16.54 23.38
N THR A 40 4.03 17.25 24.05
CA THR A 40 2.77 16.67 24.48
C THR A 40 1.82 16.41 23.28
N GLN A 41 1.02 15.34 23.39
CA GLN A 41 0.06 14.96 22.35
C GLN A 41 -0.92 16.09 21.95
N PRO A 42 -1.52 16.87 22.86
CA PRO A 42 -2.40 17.96 22.48
C PRO A 42 -1.71 19.03 21.62
N ARG A 43 -0.43 19.33 21.93
CA ARG A 43 0.36 20.31 21.18
C ARG A 43 0.67 19.80 19.77
N VAL A 44 1.16 18.57 19.65
CA VAL A 44 1.43 17.94 18.35
C VAL A 44 0.15 17.84 17.52
N SER A 45 -0.97 17.40 18.12
CA SER A 45 -2.27 17.30 17.43
C SER A 45 -2.76 18.64 16.87
N ARG A 46 -2.53 19.75 17.60
CA ARG A 46 -2.87 21.09 17.13
C ARG A 46 -2.03 21.50 15.93
N HIS A 47 -0.72 21.24 15.95
CA HIS A 47 0.16 21.52 14.82
C HIS A 47 -0.23 20.69 13.59
N LEU A 48 -0.50 19.39 13.75
CA LEU A 48 -0.96 18.49 12.70
C LEU A 48 -2.25 18.98 12.06
N LYS A 49 -3.23 19.42 12.86
CA LYS A 49 -4.49 19.99 12.36
C LYS A 49 -4.22 21.18 11.43
N LEU A 50 -3.39 22.14 11.85
CA LEU A 50 -3.06 23.32 11.06
C LEU A 50 -2.34 22.96 9.74
N LEU A 51 -1.45 21.98 9.78
CA LEU A 51 -0.72 21.52 8.59
C LEU A 51 -1.65 20.80 7.59
N VAL A 52 -2.62 20.02 8.07
CA VAL A 52 -3.64 19.38 7.21
C VAL A 52 -4.58 20.44 6.62
N GLU A 53 -5.07 21.40 7.41
CA GLU A 53 -5.90 22.52 6.95
C GLU A 53 -5.15 23.40 5.94
N GLY A 54 -3.84 23.55 6.12
CA GLY A 54 -2.93 24.25 5.18
C GLY A 54 -2.60 23.46 3.91
N GLY A 55 -3.07 22.22 3.77
CA GLY A 55 -2.83 21.37 2.60
C GLY A 55 -1.42 20.79 2.50
N LEU A 56 -0.58 20.92 3.55
CA LEU A 56 0.80 20.46 3.55
C LEU A 56 0.94 18.99 3.95
N LEU A 57 0.02 18.48 4.77
CA LEU A 57 -0.05 17.10 5.18
C LEU A 57 -1.37 16.44 4.79
N GLN A 58 -1.31 15.15 4.47
CA GLN A 58 -2.46 14.26 4.43
C GLN A 58 -2.59 13.50 5.73
N ARG A 59 -3.83 13.27 6.16
CA ARG A 59 -4.19 12.47 7.33
C ARG A 59 -4.92 11.21 6.88
N ASN A 60 -4.38 10.05 7.24
CA ASN A 60 -5.02 8.75 7.06
C ASN A 60 -5.50 8.24 8.40
N LYS A 61 -6.81 8.00 8.54
CA LYS A 61 -7.38 7.45 9.79
C LYS A 61 -7.49 5.94 9.68
N GLU A 62 -6.95 5.22 10.66
CA GLU A 62 -7.00 3.76 10.75
C GLU A 62 -7.48 3.35 12.14
N GLY A 63 -8.75 3.01 12.25
CA GLY A 63 -9.38 2.72 13.54
C GLY A 63 -9.21 3.91 14.52
N ASN A 64 -8.51 3.65 15.62
CA ASN A 64 -8.19 4.65 16.64
C ASN A 64 -6.87 5.40 16.39
N ARG A 65 -6.12 5.04 15.34
CA ARG A 65 -4.86 5.68 14.97
C ARG A 65 -5.06 6.65 13.81
N ALA A 66 -4.23 7.65 13.72
CA ALA A 66 -4.15 8.55 12.57
C ALA A 66 -2.68 8.69 12.16
N TYR A 67 -2.42 8.49 10.88
CA TYR A 67 -1.12 8.63 10.26
C TYR A 67 -1.04 9.88 9.42
N TYR A 68 0.13 10.48 9.34
CA TYR A 68 0.38 11.73 8.64
C TYR A 68 1.58 11.59 7.72
N ARG A 69 1.45 12.13 6.53
CA ARG A 69 2.51 12.18 5.49
C ARG A 69 2.44 13.50 4.74
N LEU A 70 3.44 13.81 3.94
CA LEU A 70 3.36 14.96 3.04
C LEU A 70 2.16 14.82 2.08
N SER A 71 1.50 15.93 1.80
CA SER A 71 0.41 15.97 0.83
C SER A 71 0.91 15.53 -0.54
N THR A 72 0.09 14.73 -1.23
CA THR A 72 0.31 14.33 -2.63
C THR A 72 -0.72 14.98 -3.56
N GLU A 73 -1.61 15.82 -3.04
CA GLU A 73 -2.58 16.59 -3.82
C GLU A 73 -1.90 17.82 -4.45
N ALA A 74 -2.17 18.05 -5.71
CA ALA A 74 -1.43 18.98 -6.58
C ALA A 74 -1.19 20.37 -5.98
N GLU A 75 -2.16 20.93 -5.23
CA GLU A 75 -2.06 22.30 -4.73
C GLU A 75 -1.14 22.49 -3.50
N GLY A 76 -0.94 21.43 -2.70
CA GLY A 76 -0.11 21.48 -1.50
C GLY A 76 1.18 20.66 -1.58
N ALA A 77 1.22 19.68 -2.50
CA ALA A 77 2.33 18.75 -2.65
C ALA A 77 3.65 19.45 -2.99
N ASP A 78 3.61 20.39 -3.92
CA ASP A 78 4.83 21.11 -4.36
C ASP A 78 5.38 21.98 -3.24
N LEU A 79 4.52 22.73 -2.54
CA LEU A 79 4.94 23.53 -1.39
C LEU A 79 5.49 22.66 -0.26
N ALA A 80 4.84 21.55 0.05
CA ALA A 80 5.30 20.63 1.10
C ALA A 80 6.66 20.03 0.77
N ARG A 81 6.90 19.64 -0.50
CA ARG A 81 8.20 19.16 -0.98
C ARG A 81 9.27 20.26 -0.90
N MET A 82 8.99 21.44 -1.44
CA MET A 82 9.92 22.57 -1.37
C MET A 82 10.33 22.91 0.07
N LEU A 83 9.37 22.95 1.00
CA LEU A 83 9.67 23.21 2.41
C LEU A 83 10.52 22.11 3.04
N ASN A 84 10.26 20.84 2.69
CA ASN A 84 11.07 19.72 3.13
C ASN A 84 12.51 19.82 2.59
N ASP A 85 12.69 20.15 1.31
CA ASP A 85 14.00 20.22 0.65
C ASP A 85 14.83 21.45 1.11
N LEU A 86 14.17 22.48 1.63
CA LEU A 86 14.81 23.67 2.21
C LEU A 86 15.24 23.48 3.67
N MET A 87 14.96 22.35 4.29
CA MET A 87 15.38 22.10 5.68
C MET A 87 16.91 22.09 5.79
N PRO A 88 17.49 22.86 6.73
CA PRO A 88 18.94 22.94 6.88
C PRO A 88 19.51 21.59 7.36
N GLY A 89 20.47 21.05 6.59
CA GLY A 89 21.08 19.75 6.91
C GLY A 89 21.96 19.74 8.16
N GLU A 90 22.42 20.91 8.62
CA GLU A 90 23.33 21.07 9.77
C GLU A 90 22.61 21.48 11.07
N ASP A 91 21.27 21.51 11.09
CA ASP A 91 20.49 21.84 12.29
C ASP A 91 20.54 20.69 13.32
N GLU A 92 21.07 20.94 14.51
CA GLU A 92 21.23 19.95 15.57
C GLU A 92 19.88 19.36 16.02
N VAL A 93 18.83 20.17 16.07
CA VAL A 93 17.48 19.70 16.46
C VAL A 93 16.93 18.78 15.38
N HIS A 94 17.13 19.12 14.11
CA HIS A 94 16.74 18.27 13.00
C HIS A 94 17.52 16.94 12.98
N ALA A 95 18.83 16.97 13.22
CA ALA A 95 19.65 15.76 13.32
C ALA A 95 19.18 14.83 14.46
N LEU A 96 18.83 15.41 15.62
CA LEU A 96 18.26 14.65 16.74
C LEU A 96 16.90 14.04 16.39
N ASP A 97 16.05 14.78 15.69
CA ASP A 97 14.75 14.27 15.21
C ASP A 97 14.91 13.08 14.25
N LEU A 98 15.85 13.16 13.31
CA LEU A 98 16.16 12.07 12.39
C LEU A 98 16.73 10.83 13.11
N SER A 99 17.55 11.03 14.14
CA SER A 99 18.05 9.94 14.99
C SER A 99 16.89 9.22 15.70
N ARG A 100 15.96 9.98 16.31
CA ARG A 100 14.76 9.42 16.96
C ARG A 100 13.82 8.74 15.97
N LEU A 101 13.66 9.31 14.77
CA LEU A 101 12.92 8.68 13.68
C LEU A 101 13.53 7.32 13.29
N SER A 102 14.85 7.22 13.21
CA SER A 102 15.55 5.96 12.95
C SER A 102 15.25 4.90 14.02
N SER A 103 15.17 5.31 15.29
CA SER A 103 14.77 4.41 16.39
C SER A 103 13.32 3.95 16.24
N VAL A 104 12.39 4.84 15.91
CA VAL A 104 10.98 4.48 15.65
C VAL A 104 10.86 3.49 14.48
N LYS A 105 11.62 3.70 13.40
CA LYS A 105 11.65 2.76 12.27
C LYS A 105 12.19 1.40 12.68
N ALA A 106 13.25 1.35 13.48
CA ALA A 106 13.81 0.10 14.01
C ALA A 106 12.81 -0.65 14.92
N ASP A 107 12.03 0.07 15.73
CA ASP A 107 10.98 -0.52 16.56
C ASP A 107 9.85 -1.14 15.71
N ARG A 108 9.46 -0.49 14.63
CA ARG A 108 8.49 -1.05 13.66
C ARG A 108 8.99 -2.35 13.05
N VAL A 109 10.27 -2.40 12.68
CA VAL A 109 10.88 -3.62 12.12
C VAL A 109 10.86 -4.76 13.13
N ARG A 110 11.32 -4.50 14.37
CA ARG A 110 11.28 -5.51 15.44
C ARG A 110 9.86 -6.03 15.71
N TYR A 111 8.88 -5.12 15.72
CA TYR A 111 7.47 -5.52 15.86
C TYR A 111 7.02 -6.39 14.69
N ALA A 112 7.37 -6.02 13.45
CA ALA A 112 7.03 -6.79 12.26
C ALA A 112 7.65 -8.21 12.29
N GLU A 113 8.92 -8.32 12.69
CA GLU A 113 9.62 -9.59 12.82
C GLU A 113 8.97 -10.48 13.91
N SER A 114 8.67 -9.92 15.09
CA SER A 114 8.02 -10.65 16.18
C SER A 114 6.62 -11.17 15.83
N PHE A 115 5.91 -10.49 14.94
CA PHE A 115 4.59 -10.89 14.49
C PHE A 115 4.64 -12.03 13.47
N LEU A 116 5.69 -12.08 12.64
CA LEU A 116 5.85 -13.10 11.59
C LEU A 116 6.46 -14.42 12.11
N ASP A 117 7.18 -14.37 13.24
CA ASP A 117 7.92 -15.51 13.79
C ASP A 117 7.03 -16.71 14.21
N PRO A 118 5.86 -16.54 14.87
CA PRO A 118 5.01 -17.67 15.28
C PRO A 118 4.42 -18.49 14.13
N TYR A 119 4.32 -17.92 12.93
CA TYR A 119 3.72 -18.56 11.76
C TYR A 119 4.76 -19.00 10.71
N SER A 120 6.05 -18.88 11.01
CA SER A 120 7.12 -18.99 10.00
C SER A 120 7.22 -20.37 9.38
N GLN A 121 7.12 -21.47 10.14
CA GLN A 121 7.30 -22.82 9.60
C GLN A 121 6.09 -23.31 8.80
N GLU A 122 4.87 -23.17 9.30
CA GLU A 122 3.65 -23.53 8.59
C GLU A 122 3.47 -22.71 7.30
N ILE A 123 3.76 -21.40 7.36
CA ILE A 123 3.74 -20.52 6.17
C ILE A 123 4.85 -20.91 5.18
N ILE A 124 6.03 -21.32 5.63
CA ILE A 124 7.12 -21.75 4.75
C ILE A 124 6.73 -23.05 4.04
N GLU A 125 6.18 -24.04 4.74
CA GLU A 125 5.71 -25.28 4.15
C GLU A 125 4.59 -25.03 3.14
N LEU A 126 3.63 -24.20 3.50
CA LEU A 126 2.54 -23.80 2.62
C LEU A 126 3.07 -23.10 1.37
N ARG A 127 3.96 -22.13 1.54
CA ARG A 127 4.60 -21.40 0.43
C ARG A 127 5.47 -22.28 -0.45
N GLY A 128 6.03 -23.36 0.06
CA GLY A 128 6.76 -24.35 -0.73
C GLY A 128 5.87 -25.13 -1.72
N MET A 129 4.54 -25.09 -1.56
CA MET A 129 3.62 -25.78 -2.47
C MET A 129 3.45 -25.08 -3.82
N TRP A 130 3.52 -23.75 -3.87
CA TRP A 130 3.38 -22.96 -5.10
C TRP A 130 4.71 -22.29 -5.53
N PRO A 131 4.77 -21.67 -6.71
CA PRO A 131 6.00 -21.03 -7.22
C PRO A 131 6.56 -19.99 -6.25
N SER A 132 7.87 -19.81 -6.26
CA SER A 132 8.52 -18.79 -5.42
C SER A 132 8.05 -17.38 -5.80
N ASP A 133 8.07 -16.49 -4.80
CA ASP A 133 7.69 -15.09 -4.98
C ASP A 133 8.54 -14.41 -6.09
N GLU A 134 9.84 -14.77 -6.23
CA GLU A 134 10.72 -14.19 -7.26
C GLU A 134 10.26 -14.55 -8.68
N VAL A 135 9.78 -15.78 -8.89
CA VAL A 135 9.29 -16.21 -10.20
C VAL A 135 7.99 -15.49 -10.55
N ILE A 136 7.08 -15.36 -9.57
CA ILE A 136 5.82 -14.63 -9.73
C ILE A 136 6.11 -13.14 -10.01
N ASP A 137 6.97 -12.51 -9.23
CA ASP A 137 7.31 -11.09 -9.35
C ASP A 137 7.96 -10.78 -10.70
N LYS A 138 8.87 -11.65 -11.17
CA LYS A 138 9.46 -11.51 -12.50
C LYS A 138 8.41 -11.57 -13.62
N CYS A 139 7.45 -12.47 -13.52
CA CYS A 139 6.36 -12.58 -14.50
C CYS A 139 5.48 -11.31 -14.46
N ILE A 140 5.13 -10.83 -13.27
CA ILE A 140 4.36 -9.58 -13.10
C ILE A 140 5.08 -8.40 -13.76
N LEU A 141 6.37 -8.22 -13.49
CA LEU A 141 7.16 -7.12 -14.05
C LEU A 141 7.27 -7.23 -15.58
N GLU A 142 7.41 -8.43 -16.13
CA GLU A 142 7.43 -8.63 -17.58
C GLU A 142 6.08 -8.27 -18.24
N LEU A 143 4.96 -8.61 -17.60
CA LEU A 143 3.62 -8.24 -18.06
C LEU A 143 3.36 -6.72 -18.03
N LEU A 144 4.01 -6.01 -17.14
CA LEU A 144 3.82 -4.58 -16.91
C LEU A 144 4.88 -3.69 -17.57
N LYS A 145 5.95 -4.25 -18.15
CA LYS A 145 7.15 -3.52 -18.62
C LYS A 145 6.88 -2.38 -19.61
N ASP A 146 5.86 -2.54 -20.46
CA ASP A 146 5.52 -1.56 -21.50
C ASP A 146 4.44 -0.55 -21.07
N ARG A 147 4.07 -0.56 -19.77
CA ARG A 147 3.05 0.33 -19.21
C ARG A 147 3.67 1.47 -18.42
N SER A 148 3.18 2.69 -18.67
CA SER A 148 3.47 3.84 -17.82
C SER A 148 2.39 3.95 -16.75
N ILE A 149 2.73 3.62 -15.50
CA ILE A 149 1.77 3.53 -14.41
C ILE A 149 1.89 4.76 -13.53
N GLN A 150 0.80 5.53 -13.43
CA GLN A 150 0.73 6.74 -12.62
C GLN A 150 0.22 6.42 -11.20
N ASN A 151 -0.88 5.66 -11.11
CA ASN A 151 -1.58 5.39 -9.87
C ASN A 151 -1.86 3.88 -9.72
N LEU A 152 -1.07 3.20 -8.90
CA LEU A 152 -1.28 1.80 -8.53
C LEU A 152 -2.20 1.69 -7.31
N LEU A 153 -3.15 0.75 -7.36
CA LEU A 153 -3.86 0.23 -6.20
C LEU A 153 -3.55 -1.26 -6.01
N ASP A 154 -3.06 -1.65 -4.85
CA ASP A 154 -2.81 -3.05 -4.47
C ASP A 154 -3.85 -3.49 -3.45
N LEU A 155 -4.81 -4.33 -3.87
CA LEU A 155 -5.91 -4.84 -3.03
C LEU A 155 -5.48 -6.09 -2.27
N GLY A 156 -5.68 -6.08 -0.96
CA GLY A 156 -5.17 -7.14 -0.10
C GLY A 156 -3.65 -7.10 -0.05
N THR A 157 -3.08 -5.90 0.13
CA THR A 157 -1.63 -5.68 0.06
C THR A 157 -0.83 -6.50 1.08
N GLY A 158 -1.48 -6.97 2.16
CA GLY A 158 -0.85 -7.72 3.23
C GLY A 158 0.39 -7.00 3.76
N ALA A 159 1.51 -7.69 3.80
CA ALA A 159 2.81 -7.15 4.21
C ALA A 159 3.51 -6.29 3.12
N GLY A 160 2.80 -5.89 2.06
CA GLY A 160 3.25 -4.94 1.05
C GLY A 160 4.18 -5.51 -0.03
N ARG A 161 4.19 -6.83 -0.28
CA ARG A 161 5.12 -7.46 -1.23
C ARG A 161 4.96 -6.89 -2.64
N ILE A 162 3.77 -7.02 -3.23
CA ILE A 162 3.52 -6.56 -4.61
C ILE A 162 3.71 -5.05 -4.74
N LEU A 163 3.22 -4.29 -3.75
CA LEU A 163 3.39 -2.85 -3.72
C LEU A 163 4.87 -2.44 -3.78
N ARG A 164 5.75 -3.15 -3.03
CA ARG A 164 7.21 -2.93 -3.03
C ARG A 164 7.85 -3.33 -4.35
N THR A 165 7.46 -4.48 -4.91
CA THR A 165 7.96 -4.99 -6.19
C THR A 165 7.69 -4.01 -7.34
N ILE A 166 6.49 -3.39 -7.36
CA ILE A 166 6.07 -2.49 -8.45
C ILE A 166 6.45 -1.04 -8.17
N ALA A 167 6.74 -0.65 -6.91
CA ALA A 167 7.03 0.73 -6.52
C ALA A 167 8.05 1.48 -7.42
N PRO A 168 9.15 0.85 -7.91
CA PRO A 168 10.12 1.54 -8.79
C PRO A 168 9.55 1.95 -10.17
N PHE A 169 8.43 1.36 -10.56
CA PHE A 169 7.84 1.51 -11.90
C PHE A 169 6.56 2.35 -11.90
N VAL A 170 6.17 2.90 -10.77
CA VAL A 170 4.95 3.72 -10.62
C VAL A 170 5.26 5.09 -10.05
N VAL A 171 4.45 6.07 -10.42
CA VAL A 171 4.58 7.41 -9.82
C VAL A 171 4.04 7.39 -8.39
N LYS A 172 2.92 6.67 -8.15
CA LYS A 172 2.27 6.59 -6.85
C LYS A 172 1.61 5.23 -6.66
N GLY A 173 1.80 4.63 -5.47
CA GLY A 173 1.15 3.37 -5.08
C GLY A 173 0.34 3.50 -3.79
N THR A 174 -0.78 2.79 -3.73
CA THR A 174 -1.62 2.67 -2.52
C THR A 174 -1.96 1.20 -2.31
N GLY A 175 -1.55 0.64 -1.17
CA GLY A 175 -1.99 -0.69 -0.73
C GLY A 175 -3.19 -0.59 0.22
N ILE A 176 -4.16 -1.49 0.06
CA ILE A 176 -5.33 -1.62 0.94
C ILE A 176 -5.33 -3.00 1.58
N ASP A 177 -5.55 -3.04 2.88
CA ASP A 177 -5.78 -4.27 3.64
C ASP A 177 -6.73 -3.99 4.81
N ASN A 178 -7.39 -5.02 5.34
CA ASN A 178 -8.23 -4.89 6.52
C ASN A 178 -7.48 -5.20 7.82
N SER A 179 -6.31 -5.85 7.76
CA SER A 179 -5.46 -6.16 8.91
C SER A 179 -4.53 -4.99 9.24
N LEU A 180 -4.73 -4.41 10.42
CA LEU A 180 -3.84 -3.36 10.95
C LEU A 180 -2.42 -3.87 11.19
N GLU A 181 -2.28 -5.14 11.53
CA GLU A 181 -1.01 -5.83 11.75
C GLU A 181 -0.23 -5.91 10.44
N MET A 182 -0.86 -6.41 9.38
CA MET A 182 -0.25 -6.50 8.04
C MET A 182 0.15 -5.12 7.52
N LEU A 183 -0.69 -4.10 7.69
CA LEU A 183 -0.37 -2.73 7.31
C LEU A 183 0.80 -2.16 8.11
N SER A 184 0.94 -2.53 9.38
CA SER A 184 2.11 -2.13 10.20
C SER A 184 3.40 -2.74 9.65
N ILE A 185 3.37 -4.02 9.26
CA ILE A 185 4.48 -4.72 8.61
C ILE A 185 4.81 -4.10 7.26
N ALA A 186 3.79 -3.83 6.44
CA ALA A 186 3.98 -3.21 5.14
C ALA A 186 4.66 -1.84 5.25
N ARG A 187 4.25 -0.98 6.21
CA ARG A 187 4.92 0.31 6.48
C ARG A 187 6.38 0.12 6.86
N ALA A 188 6.66 -0.81 7.78
CA ALA A 188 8.04 -1.09 8.19
C ALA A 188 8.92 -1.46 6.99
N ARG A 189 8.41 -2.32 6.11
CA ARG A 189 9.11 -2.78 4.90
C ARG A 189 9.29 -1.66 3.85
N LEU A 190 8.26 -0.84 3.61
CA LEU A 190 8.37 0.34 2.75
C LEU A 190 9.43 1.33 3.27
N ASP A 191 9.44 1.55 4.59
CA ASP A 191 10.43 2.40 5.24
C ASP A 191 11.86 1.83 5.14
N GLN A 192 12.04 0.50 5.31
CA GLN A 192 13.33 -0.18 5.15
C GLN A 192 13.88 -0.05 3.73
N ASP A 193 13.03 -0.22 2.74
CA ASP A 193 13.41 -0.14 1.32
C ASP A 193 13.53 1.31 0.82
N GLY A 194 13.26 2.31 1.67
CA GLY A 194 13.29 3.72 1.29
C GLY A 194 12.22 4.14 0.29
N ILE A 195 11.13 3.36 0.18
CA ILE A 195 10.03 3.60 -0.76
C ILE A 195 9.14 4.74 -0.23
N LYS A 196 9.16 5.88 -0.91
CA LYS A 196 8.43 7.10 -0.51
C LYS A 196 7.18 7.38 -1.35
N ASN A 197 7.09 6.79 -2.54
CA ASN A 197 5.98 6.98 -3.47
C ASN A 197 4.80 6.04 -3.20
N CYS A 198 4.91 5.10 -2.25
CA CYS A 198 3.86 4.19 -1.85
C CYS A 198 3.37 4.45 -0.43
N GLN A 199 2.10 4.09 -0.19
CA GLN A 199 1.46 4.16 1.12
C GLN A 199 0.54 2.96 1.31
N VAL A 200 0.18 2.67 2.57
CA VAL A 200 -0.83 1.65 2.85
C VAL A 200 -1.95 2.24 3.71
N ARG A 201 -3.17 1.71 3.56
CA ARG A 201 -4.37 2.17 4.27
C ARG A 201 -5.25 0.99 4.64
N VAL A 202 -5.94 1.11 5.77
CA VAL A 202 -7.03 0.19 6.10
C VAL A 202 -8.20 0.42 5.13
N GLY A 203 -8.78 -0.66 4.65
CA GLY A 203 -9.95 -0.60 3.79
C GLY A 203 -10.59 -1.95 3.60
N ASP A 204 -11.84 -1.91 3.14
CA ASP A 204 -12.64 -3.07 2.80
C ASP A 204 -12.57 -3.30 1.30
N MET A 205 -12.20 -4.52 0.88
CA MET A 205 -12.11 -4.91 -0.54
C MET A 205 -13.46 -4.85 -1.26
N TYR A 206 -14.58 -4.92 -0.52
CA TYR A 206 -15.93 -4.82 -1.08
C TYR A 206 -16.46 -3.39 -1.17
N ARG A 207 -15.78 -2.43 -0.53
CA ARG A 207 -16.17 -1.02 -0.50
C ARG A 207 -14.94 -0.11 -0.39
N LEU A 208 -14.30 0.13 -1.52
CA LEU A 208 -13.08 0.94 -1.58
C LEU A 208 -13.36 2.43 -1.34
N PRO A 209 -12.58 3.12 -0.51
CA PRO A 209 -12.77 4.54 -0.19
C PRO A 209 -12.25 5.46 -1.30
N PHE A 210 -12.41 5.07 -2.56
CA PHE A 210 -11.94 5.82 -3.71
C PHE A 210 -13.07 6.15 -4.69
N LYS A 211 -12.88 7.22 -5.44
CA LYS A 211 -13.78 7.61 -6.53
C LYS A 211 -13.64 6.64 -7.70
N LYS A 212 -14.63 6.63 -8.60
CA LYS A 212 -14.52 5.94 -9.88
C LYS A 212 -13.33 6.46 -10.68
N ASN A 213 -12.70 5.59 -11.48
CA ASN A 213 -11.62 5.97 -12.40
C ASN A 213 -10.46 6.71 -11.70
N SER A 214 -9.91 6.10 -10.65
CA SER A 214 -8.85 6.70 -9.82
C SER A 214 -7.49 6.03 -10.00
N PHE A 215 -7.43 4.85 -10.61
CA PHE A 215 -6.22 4.06 -10.74
C PHE A 215 -6.07 3.51 -12.15
N ASP A 216 -4.87 3.59 -12.69
CA ASP A 216 -4.53 3.04 -14.00
C ASP A 216 -3.95 1.61 -13.93
N LEU A 217 -3.54 1.17 -12.73
CA LEU A 217 -3.23 -0.23 -12.44
C LEU A 217 -3.85 -0.63 -11.10
N ILE A 218 -4.53 -1.78 -11.11
CA ILE A 218 -4.99 -2.45 -9.89
C ILE A 218 -4.38 -3.84 -9.83
N THR A 219 -3.81 -4.22 -8.70
CA THR A 219 -3.33 -5.58 -8.43
C THR A 219 -4.20 -6.25 -7.37
N ILE A 220 -4.53 -7.52 -7.60
CA ILE A 220 -5.18 -8.42 -6.65
C ILE A 220 -4.30 -9.65 -6.56
N ASN A 221 -3.49 -9.77 -5.50
CA ASN A 221 -2.58 -10.88 -5.36
C ASN A 221 -2.93 -11.76 -4.16
N SER A 222 -3.24 -13.02 -4.42
CA SER A 222 -3.53 -14.00 -3.38
C SER A 222 -4.66 -13.58 -2.42
N LEU A 223 -5.64 -12.86 -2.92
CA LEU A 223 -6.74 -12.31 -2.15
C LEU A 223 -8.08 -12.98 -2.46
N LEU A 224 -8.37 -13.27 -3.73
CA LEU A 224 -9.70 -13.73 -4.13
C LEU A 224 -10.09 -15.06 -3.48
N ARG A 225 -9.12 -15.95 -3.23
CA ARG A 225 -9.36 -17.22 -2.54
C ARG A 225 -9.85 -17.08 -1.10
N TYR A 226 -9.65 -15.90 -0.46
CA TYR A 226 -10.18 -15.59 0.87
C TYR A 226 -11.49 -14.82 0.82
N ALA A 227 -11.90 -14.34 -0.35
CA ALA A 227 -13.12 -13.56 -0.51
C ALA A 227 -14.36 -14.46 -0.46
N GLU A 228 -15.38 -14.10 0.32
CA GLU A 228 -16.67 -14.79 0.28
C GLU A 228 -17.34 -14.62 -1.08
N GLU A 229 -17.25 -13.43 -1.67
CA GLU A 229 -17.85 -13.05 -2.95
C GLU A 229 -16.80 -12.42 -3.90
N PRO A 230 -15.96 -13.23 -4.57
CA PRO A 230 -14.90 -12.71 -5.47
C PRO A 230 -15.41 -11.78 -6.57
N LYS A 231 -16.60 -12.05 -7.13
CA LYS A 231 -17.27 -11.20 -8.13
C LYS A 231 -17.41 -9.76 -7.62
N LYS A 232 -17.80 -9.55 -6.36
CA LYS A 232 -17.94 -8.20 -5.79
C LYS A 232 -16.60 -7.49 -5.61
N VAL A 233 -15.54 -8.22 -5.32
CA VAL A 233 -14.18 -7.65 -5.24
C VAL A 233 -13.74 -7.16 -6.62
N ILE A 234 -13.96 -7.96 -7.67
CA ILE A 234 -13.64 -7.60 -9.05
C ILE A 234 -14.49 -6.41 -9.52
N ALA A 235 -15.79 -6.40 -9.21
CA ALA A 235 -16.69 -5.28 -9.53
C ALA A 235 -16.23 -3.97 -8.88
N GLU A 236 -15.81 -4.03 -7.62
CA GLU A 236 -15.33 -2.84 -6.91
C GLU A 236 -13.95 -2.38 -7.43
N ALA A 237 -13.08 -3.32 -7.81
CA ALA A 237 -11.85 -3.01 -8.52
C ALA A 237 -12.12 -2.33 -9.87
N ALA A 238 -13.03 -2.89 -10.68
CA ALA A 238 -13.43 -2.31 -11.96
C ALA A 238 -14.02 -0.90 -11.81
N ARG A 239 -14.80 -0.66 -10.76
CA ARG A 239 -15.38 0.66 -10.49
C ARG A 239 -14.32 1.74 -10.31
N VAL A 240 -13.20 1.43 -9.63
CA VAL A 240 -12.14 2.42 -9.36
C VAL A 240 -11.03 2.42 -10.40
N LEU A 241 -11.01 1.44 -11.31
CA LEU A 241 -10.11 1.36 -12.45
C LEU A 241 -10.45 2.42 -13.50
N GLU A 242 -9.45 3.05 -14.10
CA GLU A 242 -9.62 3.95 -15.25
C GLU A 242 -10.00 3.17 -16.52
N GLN A 243 -10.68 3.82 -17.48
CA GLN A 243 -11.17 3.18 -18.71
C GLN A 243 -10.09 2.37 -19.46
N LYS A 244 -8.85 2.89 -19.53
CA LYS A 244 -7.71 2.24 -20.18
C LYS A 244 -6.76 1.59 -19.17
N GLY A 245 -7.19 1.49 -17.92
CA GLY A 245 -6.44 0.89 -16.85
C GLY A 245 -6.31 -0.62 -17.00
N ALA A 246 -5.42 -1.20 -16.21
CA ALA A 246 -5.21 -2.64 -16.16
C ALA A 246 -5.56 -3.21 -14.79
N LEU A 247 -6.20 -4.35 -14.77
CA LEU A 247 -6.41 -5.19 -13.60
C LEU A 247 -5.52 -6.43 -13.72
N LEU A 248 -4.61 -6.61 -12.77
CA LEU A 248 -3.74 -7.76 -12.66
C LEU A 248 -4.21 -8.64 -11.49
N ILE A 249 -4.64 -9.84 -11.78
CA ILE A 249 -5.03 -10.84 -10.76
C ILE A 249 -3.98 -11.93 -10.73
N VAL A 250 -3.52 -12.27 -9.52
CA VAL A 250 -2.60 -13.38 -9.26
C VAL A 250 -3.22 -14.25 -8.18
N ASP A 251 -3.59 -15.48 -8.51
CA ASP A 251 -4.12 -16.41 -7.52
C ASP A 251 -3.83 -17.87 -7.91
N LEU A 252 -4.18 -18.81 -7.05
CA LEU A 252 -4.02 -20.23 -7.30
C LEU A 252 -4.92 -20.69 -8.47
N ALA A 253 -4.38 -21.52 -9.33
CA ALA A 253 -5.20 -22.30 -10.25
C ALA A 253 -6.11 -23.25 -9.46
N ALA A 254 -7.26 -23.62 -10.02
CA ALA A 254 -8.17 -24.57 -9.41
C ALA A 254 -7.45 -25.89 -9.00
N HIS A 255 -7.70 -26.36 -7.78
CA HIS A 255 -7.08 -27.56 -7.20
C HIS A 255 -8.01 -28.26 -6.21
N ASP A 256 -7.64 -29.46 -5.76
CA ASP A 256 -8.47 -30.33 -4.91
C ASP A 256 -7.95 -30.43 -3.44
N LEU A 257 -6.97 -29.62 -3.04
CA LEU A 257 -6.40 -29.66 -1.69
C LEU A 257 -7.35 -29.04 -0.68
N SER A 258 -8.29 -29.84 -0.12
CA SER A 258 -9.28 -29.39 0.87
C SER A 258 -8.68 -28.88 2.17
N GLU A 259 -7.49 -29.37 2.55
CA GLU A 259 -6.72 -28.91 3.73
C GLU A 259 -6.54 -27.39 3.76
N LEU A 260 -6.39 -26.74 2.57
CA LEU A 260 -6.25 -25.29 2.49
C LEU A 260 -7.52 -24.55 2.94
N ARG A 261 -8.69 -25.16 2.78
CA ARG A 261 -9.95 -24.62 3.29
C ARG A 261 -10.05 -24.80 4.80
N ASP A 262 -9.75 -25.98 5.29
CA ASP A 262 -10.01 -26.37 6.67
C ASP A 262 -8.98 -25.76 7.65
N GLU A 263 -7.72 -25.65 7.24
CA GLU A 263 -6.61 -25.21 8.10
C GLU A 263 -6.17 -23.76 7.82
N TYR A 264 -6.32 -23.28 6.57
CA TYR A 264 -5.76 -21.98 6.15
C TYR A 264 -6.82 -20.94 5.72
N GLY A 265 -8.10 -21.25 5.93
CA GLY A 265 -9.20 -20.31 5.74
C GLY A 265 -9.47 -19.91 4.29
N HIS A 266 -9.08 -20.75 3.32
CA HIS A 266 -9.41 -20.52 1.92
C HIS A 266 -10.92 -20.74 1.71
N SER A 267 -11.64 -19.71 1.27
CA SER A 267 -13.04 -19.83 0.84
C SER A 267 -13.13 -20.55 -0.51
N TRP A 268 -12.11 -20.38 -1.37
CA TRP A 268 -12.01 -20.97 -2.70
C TRP A 268 -10.73 -21.79 -2.84
N LEU A 269 -10.82 -22.95 -3.51
CA LEU A 269 -9.68 -23.81 -3.82
C LEU A 269 -9.09 -23.43 -5.19
N GLY A 270 -8.65 -22.17 -5.32
CA GLY A 270 -8.18 -21.59 -6.56
C GLY A 270 -9.32 -21.31 -7.54
N PHE A 271 -8.93 -20.88 -8.73
CA PHE A 271 -9.86 -20.48 -9.80
C PHE A 271 -9.46 -21.08 -11.13
N SER A 272 -10.46 -21.54 -11.89
CA SER A 272 -10.28 -21.88 -13.30
C SER A 272 -10.21 -20.59 -14.14
N GLU A 273 -9.63 -20.69 -15.34
CA GLU A 273 -9.66 -19.56 -16.28
C GLU A 273 -11.08 -19.13 -16.61
N ALA A 274 -12.00 -20.09 -16.81
CA ALA A 274 -13.38 -19.79 -17.17
C ALA A 274 -14.10 -18.95 -16.11
N GLU A 275 -13.90 -19.26 -14.82
CA GLU A 275 -14.49 -18.50 -13.71
C GLU A 275 -13.97 -17.06 -13.66
N ILE A 276 -12.65 -16.85 -13.80
CA ILE A 276 -12.07 -15.50 -13.80
C ILE A 276 -12.50 -14.72 -15.06
N LEU A 277 -12.51 -15.36 -16.25
CA LEU A 277 -12.98 -14.73 -17.49
C LEU A 277 -14.45 -14.30 -17.39
N GLU A 278 -15.32 -15.14 -16.82
CA GLU A 278 -16.73 -14.80 -16.59
C GLU A 278 -16.85 -13.56 -15.68
N MET A 279 -16.19 -13.59 -14.51
CA MET A 279 -16.23 -12.48 -13.55
C MET A 279 -15.71 -11.15 -14.13
N LEU A 280 -14.65 -11.20 -14.96
CA LEU A 280 -14.10 -10.02 -15.62
C LEU A 280 -15.02 -9.49 -16.72
N SER A 281 -15.64 -10.41 -17.50
CA SER A 281 -16.54 -10.01 -18.59
C SER A 281 -17.81 -9.33 -18.10
N GLU A 282 -18.34 -9.72 -16.93
CA GLU A 282 -19.47 -9.05 -16.27
C GLU A 282 -19.19 -7.55 -15.99
N GLU A 283 -17.91 -7.20 -15.78
CA GLU A 283 -17.45 -5.83 -15.53
C GLU A 283 -16.87 -5.13 -16.77
N ASN A 284 -17.10 -5.66 -17.97
CA ASN A 284 -16.57 -5.15 -19.25
C ASN A 284 -15.03 -5.08 -19.28
N LEU A 285 -14.37 -6.00 -18.60
CA LEU A 285 -12.92 -6.18 -18.63
C LEU A 285 -12.56 -7.33 -19.59
N THR A 286 -11.64 -7.06 -20.51
CA THR A 286 -11.14 -8.06 -21.46
C THR A 286 -9.77 -8.54 -21.04
N VAL A 287 -9.58 -9.87 -20.95
CA VAL A 287 -8.29 -10.46 -20.62
C VAL A 287 -7.36 -10.36 -21.82
N ALA A 288 -6.24 -9.66 -21.64
CA ALA A 288 -5.20 -9.49 -22.65
C ALA A 288 -4.15 -10.60 -22.59
N ARG A 289 -3.86 -11.12 -21.40
CA ARG A 289 -2.84 -12.16 -21.16
C ARG A 289 -3.24 -13.04 -19.99
N VAL A 290 -2.91 -14.33 -20.09
CA VAL A 290 -2.94 -15.30 -19.00
C VAL A 290 -1.59 -16.00 -18.96
N GLU A 291 -0.98 -16.08 -17.78
CA GLU A 291 0.27 -16.81 -17.56
C GLU A 291 0.05 -17.88 -16.48
N HIS A 292 0.61 -19.07 -16.74
CA HIS A 292 0.55 -20.20 -15.81
C HIS A 292 1.95 -20.48 -15.28
N ILE A 293 2.09 -20.44 -13.96
CA ILE A 293 3.38 -20.69 -13.31
C ILE A 293 3.24 -21.96 -12.46
N GLY A 294 4.01 -23.00 -12.84
CA GLY A 294 4.02 -24.29 -12.15
C GLY A 294 4.73 -24.20 -10.81
N GLY A 295 4.10 -24.72 -9.75
CA GLY A 295 4.72 -24.95 -8.44
C GLY A 295 4.93 -26.43 -8.16
N GLN A 296 5.35 -26.78 -6.94
CA GLN A 296 5.59 -28.17 -6.56
C GLN A 296 4.30 -29.00 -6.44
N LYS A 297 3.24 -28.42 -5.90
CA LYS A 297 1.92 -29.03 -5.73
C LYS A 297 0.80 -28.18 -6.28
N LEU A 298 0.97 -26.87 -6.28
CA LEU A 298 -0.02 -25.88 -6.66
C LEU A 298 0.53 -24.96 -7.73
N ASN A 299 -0.29 -24.68 -8.75
CA ASN A 299 0.04 -23.73 -9.79
C ASN A 299 -0.55 -22.36 -9.48
N VAL A 300 0.10 -21.30 -9.93
CA VAL A 300 -0.38 -19.93 -9.88
C VAL A 300 -0.75 -19.48 -11.28
N CYS A 301 -1.90 -18.83 -11.41
CA CYS A 301 -2.29 -18.14 -12.63
C CYS A 301 -2.22 -16.63 -12.44
N ILE A 302 -1.79 -15.94 -13.49
CA ILE A 302 -1.77 -14.49 -13.57
C ILE A 302 -2.65 -14.07 -14.74
N TRP A 303 -3.67 -13.27 -14.46
CA TRP A 303 -4.56 -12.71 -15.48
C TRP A 303 -4.34 -11.20 -15.56
N LEU A 304 -4.02 -10.70 -16.75
CA LEU A 304 -3.95 -9.27 -17.04
C LEU A 304 -5.14 -8.89 -17.90
N ALA A 305 -6.04 -8.10 -17.34
CA ALA A 305 -7.22 -7.60 -18.03
C ALA A 305 -7.17 -6.07 -18.17
N SER A 306 -7.89 -5.52 -19.12
CA SER A 306 -8.05 -4.08 -19.33
C SER A 306 -9.49 -3.74 -19.68
N GLY A 307 -9.91 -2.52 -19.35
CA GLY A 307 -11.18 -1.97 -19.79
C GLY A 307 -11.22 -1.78 -21.31
N SER A 308 -12.42 -1.93 -21.88
CA SER A 308 -12.71 -1.71 -23.29
C SER A 308 -12.66 -0.24 -23.66
#